data_8cfd6dde2d87ce4f449121ca2614f7bc
#
_entry.id   8cfd6dde2d87ce4f449121ca2614f7bc
#
_cell.length_a   1.000
_cell.length_b   1.000
_cell.length_c   1.000
_cell.angle_alpha   90.00
_cell.angle_beta   90.00
_cell.angle_gamma   90.00
#
_symmetry.space_group_name_H-M   'P 1'
#
loop_
_entity.id
_entity.type
_entity.pdbx_description
1 polymer ?
#
loop_
_entity_poly.entity_id
_entity_poly.type
_entity_poly.pdbx_seq_one_letter_code
_entity_poly.pdbx_strand_id
1 'polypeptide(L)'
;LFERIAENGAIISELPLAYEPLSENFPGRNRIIAGLAIGTLVVEASLNSGALITAQASLDNNREVMAIPGLITNPACAGSHKLIKQGARLIDSIEELMDALGCIGQELKQPAARAVQEAEKATQKMLFDVSELNLSESERKVYACFDDCPLHLEELIALTDLPAGTIYAATVSLQLKGLVKQLAGNMFVRRLRAD
;
A
#
# COMPACT_ATOMS: atom_id res chain seq x y z
N LEU A 1 -6.64 19.40 15.59
CA LEU A 1 -6.01 18.09 15.53
C LEU A 1 -5.70 17.56 16.93
N PHE A 2 -5.01 18.31 17.79
CA PHE A 2 -4.64 17.90 19.15
C PHE A 2 -5.84 17.48 20.01
N GLU A 3 -6.92 18.28 20.02
CA GLU A 3 -8.16 17.98 20.73
C GLU A 3 -8.76 16.65 20.30
N ARG A 4 -8.86 16.41 18.97
CA ARG A 4 -9.37 15.16 18.42
C ARG A 4 -8.50 13.93 18.75
N ILE A 5 -7.19 14.11 18.89
CA ILE A 5 -6.30 13.02 19.34
C ILE A 5 -6.54 12.74 20.81
N ALA A 6 -6.70 13.78 21.65
CA ALA A 6 -6.93 13.64 23.08
C ALA A 6 -8.26 12.97 23.45
N GLU A 7 -9.28 13.04 22.55
CA GLU A 7 -10.57 12.35 22.72
C GLU A 7 -10.44 10.82 22.72
N ASN A 8 -9.46 10.27 21.97
CA ASN A 8 -9.32 8.82 21.77
C ASN A 8 -7.91 8.29 22.14
N GLY A 9 -7.05 9.13 22.67
CA GLY A 9 -5.67 8.78 22.98
C GLY A 9 -4.96 9.86 23.78
N ALA A 10 -3.65 9.91 23.67
CA ALA A 10 -2.82 10.87 24.38
C ALA A 10 -1.71 11.43 23.47
N ILE A 11 -1.27 12.64 23.77
CA ILE A 11 -0.07 13.24 23.18
C ILE A 11 1.03 13.18 24.23
N ILE A 12 2.12 12.50 23.91
CA ILE A 12 3.24 12.26 24.80
C ILE A 12 4.47 12.99 24.25
N SER A 13 5.18 13.72 25.11
CA SER A 13 6.44 14.38 24.76
C SER A 13 7.41 14.34 25.94
N GLU A 14 8.69 14.13 25.65
CA GLU A 14 9.79 14.32 26.59
C GLU A 14 10.29 15.76 26.60
N LEU A 15 9.95 16.53 25.57
CA LEU A 15 10.40 17.90 25.40
C LEU A 15 9.33 18.88 25.93
N PRO A 16 9.74 20.02 26.47
CA PRO A 16 8.81 21.08 26.85
C PRO A 16 7.97 21.57 25.68
N LEU A 17 6.75 22.06 25.95
CA LEU A 17 5.80 22.52 24.91
C LEU A 17 6.36 23.64 24.01
N ALA A 18 7.24 24.47 24.55
CA ALA A 18 7.86 25.57 23.82
C ALA A 18 9.19 25.21 23.13
N TYR A 19 9.55 23.93 23.11
CA TYR A 19 10.80 23.48 22.50
C TYR A 19 10.69 23.49 20.98
N GLU A 20 11.71 24.03 20.29
CA GLU A 20 11.74 24.09 18.84
C GLU A 20 11.90 22.70 18.22
N PRO A 21 11.18 22.41 17.13
CA PRO A 21 11.27 21.12 16.44
C PRO A 21 12.57 21.01 15.63
N LEU A 22 13.63 20.48 16.23
CA LEU A 22 14.92 20.25 15.58
C LEU A 22 14.99 18.83 14.99
N SER A 23 15.64 18.70 13.83
CA SER A 23 15.78 17.40 13.14
C SER A 23 16.55 16.37 13.96
N GLU A 24 17.50 16.79 14.78
CA GLU A 24 18.29 15.94 15.68
C GLU A 24 17.48 15.27 16.78
N ASN A 25 16.27 15.74 17.06
CA ASN A 25 15.37 15.16 18.07
C ASN A 25 14.54 13.97 17.51
N PHE A 26 14.49 13.76 16.18
CA PHE A 26 13.74 12.66 15.61
C PHE A 26 14.23 11.28 16.05
N PRO A 27 15.55 10.99 16.09
CA PRO A 27 16.04 9.71 16.61
C PRO A 27 15.68 9.50 18.07
N GLY A 28 15.79 10.55 18.91
CA GLY A 28 15.42 10.51 20.31
C GLY A 28 13.94 10.14 20.52
N ARG A 29 13.04 10.76 19.76
CA ARG A 29 11.61 10.45 19.80
C ARG A 29 11.31 9.04 19.30
N ASN A 30 12.02 8.53 18.29
CA ASN A 30 11.76 7.22 17.69
C ASN A 30 11.91 6.08 18.70
N ARG A 31 12.78 6.21 19.70
CA ARG A 31 12.89 5.21 20.79
C ARG A 31 11.61 5.09 21.61
N ILE A 32 10.87 6.21 21.79
CA ILE A 32 9.60 6.20 22.52
C ILE A 32 8.53 5.49 21.67
N ILE A 33 8.47 5.81 20.37
CA ILE A 33 7.55 5.15 19.43
C ILE A 33 7.80 3.64 19.44
N ALA A 34 9.07 3.25 19.29
CA ALA A 34 9.47 1.85 19.27
C ALA A 34 9.18 1.14 20.60
N GLY A 35 9.45 1.79 21.74
CA GLY A 35 9.22 1.22 23.06
C GLY A 35 7.74 1.01 23.41
N LEU A 36 6.85 1.90 22.94
CA LEU A 36 5.40 1.80 23.13
C LEU A 36 4.74 0.83 22.15
N ALA A 37 5.38 0.53 21.01
CA ALA A 37 4.86 -0.41 20.05
C ALA A 37 5.08 -1.86 20.50
N ILE A 38 4.25 -2.77 20.03
CA ILE A 38 4.40 -4.22 20.21
C ILE A 38 5.52 -4.75 19.31
N GLY A 39 5.61 -4.22 18.10
CA GLY A 39 6.61 -4.53 17.10
C GLY A 39 6.67 -3.44 16.04
N THR A 40 7.67 -3.48 15.19
CA THR A 40 7.86 -2.53 14.09
C THR A 40 7.90 -3.27 12.76
N LEU A 41 6.96 -2.95 11.87
CA LEU A 41 6.93 -3.45 10.50
C LEU A 41 7.52 -2.39 9.57
N VAL A 42 8.60 -2.74 8.88
CA VAL A 42 9.22 -1.90 7.84
C VAL A 42 8.69 -2.33 6.47
N VAL A 43 7.81 -1.51 5.89
CA VAL A 43 7.21 -1.79 4.58
C VAL A 43 8.23 -1.54 3.46
N GLU A 44 8.89 -0.40 3.50
CA GLU A 44 9.91 -0.01 2.52
C GLU A 44 10.95 0.88 3.19
N ALA A 45 12.23 0.63 2.94
CA ALA A 45 13.32 1.45 3.43
C ALA A 45 14.54 1.34 2.51
N SER A 46 15.10 2.48 2.11
CA SER A 46 16.43 2.54 1.52
C SER A 46 17.52 2.36 2.60
N LEU A 47 18.78 2.15 2.20
CA LEU A 47 19.89 1.92 3.14
C LEU A 47 20.13 3.07 4.13
N ASN A 48 19.72 4.29 3.77
CA ASN A 48 19.89 5.50 4.60
C ASN A 48 18.55 6.01 5.16
N SER A 49 17.51 5.17 5.14
CA SER A 49 16.18 5.57 5.62
C SER A 49 16.14 5.73 7.15
N GLY A 50 15.46 6.77 7.62
CA GLY A 50 15.15 6.96 9.05
C GLY A 50 14.33 5.81 9.66
N ALA A 51 13.63 5.01 8.84
CA ALA A 51 12.92 3.83 9.29
C ALA A 51 13.86 2.78 9.92
N LEU A 52 15.12 2.70 9.43
CA LEU A 52 16.14 1.81 9.99
C LEU A 52 16.54 2.23 11.41
N ILE A 53 16.52 3.52 11.71
CA ILE A 53 16.78 4.04 13.07
C ILE A 53 15.67 3.58 14.02
N THR A 54 14.42 3.65 13.58
CA THR A 54 13.29 3.16 14.36
C THR A 54 13.33 1.65 14.56
N ALA A 55 13.68 0.89 13.51
CA ALA A 55 13.87 -0.56 13.60
C ALA A 55 14.96 -0.91 14.63
N GLN A 56 16.10 -0.21 14.61
CA GLN A 56 17.16 -0.40 15.61
C GLN A 56 16.65 -0.08 17.03
N ALA A 57 15.96 1.04 17.20
CA ALA A 57 15.36 1.40 18.49
C ALA A 57 14.36 0.34 19.00
N SER A 58 13.66 -0.36 18.09
CA SER A 58 12.77 -1.47 18.45
C SER A 58 13.55 -2.66 18.99
N LEU A 59 14.66 -3.04 18.35
CA LEU A 59 15.55 -4.10 18.85
C LEU A 59 16.12 -3.75 20.22
N ASP A 60 16.56 -2.51 20.41
CA ASP A 60 17.11 -2.03 21.67
C ASP A 60 16.07 -2.09 22.83
N ASN A 61 14.78 -2.01 22.49
CA ASN A 61 13.66 -2.15 23.42
C ASN A 61 13.09 -3.58 23.49
N ASN A 62 13.77 -4.59 22.92
CA ASN A 62 13.32 -5.98 22.84
C ASN A 62 11.95 -6.12 22.17
N ARG A 63 11.70 -5.34 21.12
CA ARG A 63 10.49 -5.42 20.30
C ARG A 63 10.77 -6.18 19.02
N GLU A 64 9.75 -6.87 18.53
CA GLU A 64 9.84 -7.60 17.27
C GLU A 64 10.06 -6.64 16.10
N VAL A 65 11.02 -6.96 15.22
CA VAL A 65 11.26 -6.23 13.98
C VAL A 65 10.92 -7.12 12.80
N MET A 66 10.05 -6.61 11.97
CA MET A 66 9.53 -7.28 10.79
C MET A 66 9.77 -6.44 9.55
N ALA A 67 9.91 -7.06 8.40
CA ALA A 67 10.10 -6.33 7.15
C ALA A 67 9.38 -7.02 5.99
N ILE A 68 8.80 -6.21 5.11
CA ILE A 68 8.21 -6.68 3.87
C ILE A 68 9.31 -6.79 2.81
N PRO A 69 9.42 -7.93 2.11
CA PRO A 69 10.33 -8.06 0.98
C PRO A 69 9.86 -7.22 -0.20
N GLY A 70 10.78 -6.69 -0.97
CA GLY A 70 10.49 -5.95 -2.19
C GLY A 70 11.35 -6.42 -3.36
N LEU A 71 11.23 -5.76 -4.50
CA LEU A 71 12.05 -6.08 -5.67
C LEU A 71 13.54 -5.83 -5.39
N ILE A 72 14.40 -6.80 -5.72
CA ILE A 72 15.85 -6.69 -5.52
C ILE A 72 16.46 -5.54 -6.33
N THR A 73 15.83 -5.19 -7.45
CA THR A 73 16.26 -4.10 -8.33
C THR A 73 15.81 -2.73 -7.83
N ASN A 74 14.92 -2.66 -6.83
CA ASN A 74 14.43 -1.40 -6.27
C ASN A 74 15.35 -0.94 -5.11
N PRO A 75 16.11 0.18 -5.27
CA PRO A 75 16.96 0.70 -4.21
C PRO A 75 16.20 1.09 -2.93
N ALA A 76 14.91 1.42 -3.05
CA ALA A 76 14.06 1.77 -1.93
C ALA A 76 13.80 0.57 -0.99
N CYS A 77 13.97 -0.68 -1.47
CA CYS A 77 13.78 -1.89 -0.67
C CYS A 77 15.10 -2.42 -0.06
N ALA A 78 16.24 -1.81 -0.39
CA ALA A 78 17.55 -2.31 0.03
C ALA A 78 17.73 -2.35 1.57
N GLY A 79 17.10 -1.40 2.30
CA GLY A 79 17.10 -1.38 3.76
C GLY A 79 16.23 -2.49 4.36
N SER A 80 15.04 -2.74 3.79
CA SER A 80 14.18 -3.86 4.19
C SER A 80 14.90 -5.20 4.01
N HIS A 81 15.57 -5.40 2.88
CA HIS A 81 16.40 -6.59 2.63
C HIS A 81 17.56 -6.72 3.62
N LYS A 82 18.20 -5.60 4.00
CA LYS A 82 19.25 -5.59 5.02
C LYS A 82 18.71 -6.06 6.36
N LEU A 83 17.54 -5.57 6.79
CA LEU A 83 16.90 -5.98 8.03
C LEU A 83 16.58 -7.48 8.03
N ILE A 84 16.02 -8.02 6.95
CA ILE A 84 15.73 -9.44 6.80
C ILE A 84 17.00 -10.28 6.93
N LYS A 85 18.10 -9.86 6.27
CA LYS A 85 19.42 -10.53 6.39
C LYS A 85 20.00 -10.47 7.80
N GLN A 86 19.64 -9.48 8.59
CA GLN A 86 20.03 -9.31 9.99
C GLN A 86 19.14 -10.07 10.97
N GLY A 87 18.13 -10.77 10.48
CA GLY A 87 17.24 -11.59 11.29
C GLY A 87 15.86 -10.99 11.55
N ALA A 88 15.52 -9.84 10.93
CA ALA A 88 14.15 -9.35 10.98
C ALA A 88 13.21 -10.36 10.29
N ARG A 89 12.06 -10.61 10.89
CA ARG A 89 11.08 -11.55 10.36
C ARG A 89 10.51 -11.02 9.05
N LEU A 90 10.62 -11.83 8.00
CA LEU A 90 9.99 -11.54 6.72
C LEU A 90 8.48 -11.67 6.87
N ILE A 91 7.72 -10.71 6.35
CA ILE A 91 6.26 -10.69 6.34
C ILE A 91 5.80 -10.54 4.89
N ASP A 92 5.05 -11.50 4.38
CA ASP A 92 4.47 -11.47 3.04
C ASP A 92 2.93 -11.45 3.06
N SER A 93 2.33 -11.66 4.25
CA SER A 93 0.87 -11.68 4.43
C SER A 93 0.43 -11.06 5.76
N ILE A 94 -0.85 -10.69 5.84
CA ILE A 94 -1.44 -10.18 7.09
C ILE A 94 -1.50 -11.27 8.16
N GLU A 95 -1.72 -12.51 7.75
CA GLU A 95 -1.75 -13.67 8.62
C GLU A 95 -0.43 -13.86 9.34
N GLU A 96 0.69 -13.79 8.61
CA GLU A 96 2.04 -13.86 9.18
C GLU A 96 2.33 -12.70 10.13
N LEU A 97 1.89 -11.49 9.79
CA LEU A 97 2.01 -10.34 10.67
C LEU A 97 1.29 -10.57 12.00
N MET A 98 0.04 -11.05 11.94
CA MET A 98 -0.74 -11.32 13.15
C MET A 98 -0.14 -12.45 13.98
N ASP A 99 0.42 -13.45 13.35
CA ASP A 99 1.10 -14.54 14.05
C ASP A 99 2.43 -14.08 14.68
N ALA A 100 3.14 -13.16 14.03
CA ALA A 100 4.34 -12.53 14.58
C ALA A 100 4.04 -11.71 15.84
N LEU A 101 2.87 -11.08 15.92
CA LEU A 101 2.42 -10.31 17.09
C LEU A 101 1.85 -11.20 18.23
N GLY A 102 1.78 -12.52 18.03
CA GLY A 102 1.38 -13.48 19.05
C GLY A 102 -0.04 -13.31 19.57
N CYS A 103 -0.24 -13.38 20.89
CA CYS A 103 -1.57 -13.29 21.50
C CYS A 103 -2.32 -12.02 21.13
N ILE A 104 -1.62 -10.88 21.08
CA ILE A 104 -2.21 -9.59 20.72
C ILE A 104 -2.64 -9.59 19.25
N GLY A 105 -1.85 -10.21 18.36
CA GLY A 105 -2.22 -10.38 16.96
C GLY A 105 -3.50 -11.21 16.80
N GLN A 106 -3.68 -12.23 17.63
CA GLN A 106 -4.91 -13.04 17.61
C GLN A 106 -6.15 -12.26 18.06
N GLU A 107 -6.03 -11.41 19.06
CA GLU A 107 -7.11 -10.52 19.50
C GLU A 107 -7.50 -9.51 18.41
N LEU A 108 -6.52 -9.05 17.62
CA LEU A 108 -6.72 -8.10 16.52
C LEU A 108 -7.23 -8.74 15.22
N LYS A 109 -7.16 -10.08 15.08
CA LYS A 109 -7.63 -10.77 13.85
C LYS A 109 -9.09 -10.48 13.51
N GLN A 110 -9.97 -10.44 14.50
CA GLN A 110 -11.40 -10.19 14.26
C GLN A 110 -11.72 -8.77 13.76
N PRO A 111 -11.20 -7.70 14.39
CA PRO A 111 -11.36 -6.34 13.86
C PRO A 111 -10.66 -6.12 12.52
N ALA A 112 -9.44 -6.69 12.33
CA ALA A 112 -8.69 -6.57 11.10
C ALA A 112 -9.40 -7.26 9.91
N ALA A 113 -9.93 -8.45 10.11
CA ALA A 113 -10.71 -9.16 9.09
C ALA A 113 -11.96 -8.38 8.66
N ARG A 114 -12.64 -7.71 9.61
CA ARG A 114 -13.77 -6.82 9.29
C ARG A 114 -13.33 -5.59 8.50
N ALA A 115 -12.22 -4.95 8.90
CA ALA A 115 -11.68 -3.78 8.21
C ALA A 115 -11.23 -4.12 6.78
N VAL A 116 -10.61 -5.29 6.56
CA VAL A 116 -10.26 -5.77 5.21
C VAL A 116 -11.51 -6.03 4.39
N GLN A 117 -12.52 -6.71 4.93
CA GLN A 117 -13.79 -6.93 4.22
C GLN A 117 -14.54 -5.64 3.91
N GLU A 118 -14.50 -4.65 4.80
CA GLU A 118 -15.09 -3.33 4.54
C GLU A 118 -14.29 -2.56 3.49
N ALA A 119 -12.96 -2.63 3.52
CA ALA A 119 -12.09 -2.05 2.50
C ALA A 119 -12.28 -2.72 1.14
N GLU A 120 -12.37 -4.06 1.09
CA GLU A 120 -12.68 -4.81 -0.13
C GLU A 120 -14.07 -4.46 -0.68
N LYS A 121 -15.08 -4.38 0.19
CA LYS A 121 -16.43 -3.92 -0.20
C LYS A 121 -16.44 -2.47 -0.66
N ALA A 122 -15.69 -1.59 0.00
CA ALA A 122 -15.53 -0.19 -0.43
C ALA A 122 -14.78 -0.11 -1.77
N THR A 123 -13.73 -0.90 -1.96
CA THR A 123 -13.00 -1.01 -3.22
C THR A 123 -13.87 -1.61 -4.31
N GLN A 124 -14.66 -2.66 -4.03
CA GLN A 124 -15.64 -3.20 -4.97
C GLN A 124 -16.76 -2.20 -5.28
N LYS A 125 -17.20 -1.42 -4.30
CA LYS A 125 -18.20 -0.37 -4.50
C LYS A 125 -17.64 0.84 -5.25
N MET A 126 -16.34 1.17 -5.06
CA MET A 126 -15.62 2.15 -5.91
C MET A 126 -15.29 1.60 -7.30
N LEU A 127 -15.11 0.30 -7.42
CA LEU A 127 -14.82 -0.33 -8.69
C LEU A 127 -16.02 -0.33 -9.63
N PHE A 128 -17.26 -0.24 -9.16
CA PHE A 128 -18.39 -0.36 -10.09
C PHE A 128 -19.70 0.29 -9.66
N ASP A 129 -19.96 1.44 -10.27
CA ASP A 129 -21.20 1.62 -10.99
C ASP A 129 -20.90 1.74 -12.50
N VAL A 130 -20.43 0.63 -13.10
CA VAL A 130 -20.30 0.51 -14.57
C VAL A 130 -21.66 0.61 -15.28
N SER A 131 -22.76 0.42 -14.54
CA SER A 131 -24.12 0.57 -15.03
C SER A 131 -24.49 2.04 -15.31
N GLU A 132 -23.88 3.01 -14.66
CA GLU A 132 -24.08 4.45 -14.90
C GLU A 132 -23.19 5.02 -16.01
N LEU A 133 -22.13 4.30 -16.43
CA LEU A 133 -21.31 4.70 -17.55
C LEU A 133 -21.98 4.25 -18.85
N ASN A 134 -22.37 5.21 -19.69
CA ASN A 134 -22.89 4.96 -21.05
C ASN A 134 -21.76 4.35 -21.92
N LEU A 135 -21.43 3.08 -21.67
CA LEU A 135 -20.45 2.30 -22.43
C LEU A 135 -21.17 1.41 -23.43
N SER A 136 -20.68 1.37 -24.64
CA SER A 136 -21.11 0.39 -25.65
C SER A 136 -20.72 -1.03 -25.22
N GLU A 137 -21.33 -2.05 -25.83
CA GLU A 137 -21.05 -3.45 -25.49
C GLU A 137 -19.57 -3.82 -25.71
N SER A 138 -18.95 -3.30 -26.77
CA SER A 138 -17.53 -3.47 -27.05
C SER A 138 -16.63 -2.75 -26.03
N GLU A 139 -17.00 -1.55 -25.61
CA GLU A 139 -16.27 -0.82 -24.57
C GLU A 139 -16.33 -1.54 -23.23
N ARG A 140 -17.48 -2.13 -22.87
CA ARG A 140 -17.61 -2.91 -21.62
C ARG A 140 -16.73 -4.15 -21.63
N LYS A 141 -16.70 -4.88 -22.76
CA LYS A 141 -15.86 -6.07 -22.90
C LYS A 141 -14.38 -5.72 -22.78
N VAL A 142 -13.93 -4.68 -23.48
CA VAL A 142 -12.53 -4.22 -23.43
C VAL A 142 -12.19 -3.67 -22.02
N TYR A 143 -13.09 -2.90 -21.41
CA TYR A 143 -12.86 -2.34 -20.08
C TYR A 143 -12.78 -3.41 -18.98
N ALA A 144 -13.53 -4.50 -19.10
CA ALA A 144 -13.51 -5.63 -18.18
C ALA A 144 -12.19 -6.41 -18.19
N CYS A 145 -11.41 -6.31 -19.26
CA CYS A 145 -10.08 -6.96 -19.35
C CYS A 145 -8.97 -6.18 -18.65
N PHE A 146 -9.22 -4.91 -18.28
CA PHE A 146 -8.23 -4.12 -17.57
C PHE A 146 -8.30 -4.38 -16.06
N ASP A 147 -7.25 -4.97 -15.53
CA ASP A 147 -6.93 -5.02 -14.11
C ASP A 147 -5.97 -3.88 -13.74
N ASP A 148 -5.35 -3.93 -12.56
CA ASP A 148 -4.37 -2.95 -12.09
C ASP A 148 -3.02 -3.03 -12.82
N CYS A 149 -2.82 -4.06 -13.66
CA CYS A 149 -1.61 -4.25 -14.47
C CYS A 149 -1.77 -3.63 -15.86
N PRO A 150 -0.73 -2.99 -16.41
CA PRO A 150 -0.75 -2.54 -17.80
C PRO A 150 -0.84 -3.72 -18.77
N LEU A 151 -1.78 -3.65 -19.73
CA LEU A 151 -1.97 -4.64 -20.78
C LEU A 151 -1.56 -4.08 -22.14
N HIS A 152 -0.93 -4.92 -22.96
CA HIS A 152 -0.60 -4.60 -24.34
C HIS A 152 -1.83 -4.77 -25.23
N LEU A 153 -1.93 -3.96 -26.30
CA LEU A 153 -3.07 -4.02 -27.22
C LEU A 153 -3.26 -5.42 -27.82
N GLU A 154 -2.19 -6.15 -28.08
CA GLU A 154 -2.23 -7.52 -28.62
C GLU A 154 -2.84 -8.51 -27.61
N GLU A 155 -2.61 -8.31 -26.32
CA GLU A 155 -3.20 -9.13 -25.26
C GLU A 155 -4.71 -8.89 -25.15
N LEU A 156 -5.16 -7.65 -25.35
CA LEU A 156 -6.59 -7.33 -25.41
C LEU A 156 -7.28 -8.01 -26.60
N ILE A 157 -6.59 -8.14 -27.74
CA ILE A 157 -7.10 -8.86 -28.90
C ILE A 157 -7.28 -10.35 -28.57
N ALA A 158 -6.31 -10.94 -27.89
CA ALA A 158 -6.35 -12.34 -27.51
C ALA A 158 -7.43 -12.65 -26.43
N LEU A 159 -7.73 -11.68 -25.56
CA LEU A 159 -8.67 -11.85 -24.46
C LEU A 159 -10.14 -11.60 -24.84
N THR A 160 -10.41 -10.76 -25.86
CA THR A 160 -11.77 -10.28 -26.11
C THR A 160 -12.46 -10.91 -27.32
N ASP A 161 -11.78 -11.70 -28.16
CA ASP A 161 -12.28 -12.25 -29.42
C ASP A 161 -12.93 -11.21 -30.37
N LEU A 162 -12.59 -9.92 -30.18
CA LEU A 162 -13.11 -8.83 -31.01
C LEU A 162 -12.13 -8.48 -32.13
N PRO A 163 -12.62 -7.96 -33.28
CA PRO A 163 -11.75 -7.47 -34.32
C PRO A 163 -10.83 -6.35 -33.82
N ALA A 164 -9.56 -6.36 -34.21
CA ALA A 164 -8.55 -5.39 -33.79
C ALA A 164 -9.00 -3.91 -33.93
N GLY A 165 -9.70 -3.59 -35.03
CA GLY A 165 -10.24 -2.25 -35.26
C GLY A 165 -11.29 -1.83 -34.22
N THR A 166 -12.13 -2.77 -33.76
CA THR A 166 -13.15 -2.52 -32.74
C THR A 166 -12.50 -2.30 -31.38
N ILE A 167 -11.45 -3.06 -31.05
CA ILE A 167 -10.69 -2.92 -29.80
C ILE A 167 -9.97 -1.57 -29.76
N TYR A 168 -9.35 -1.18 -30.86
CA TYR A 168 -8.69 0.11 -30.99
C TYR A 168 -9.67 1.27 -30.77
N ALA A 169 -10.82 1.22 -31.48
CA ALA A 169 -11.86 2.24 -31.32
C ALA A 169 -12.40 2.30 -29.87
N ALA A 170 -12.66 1.13 -29.26
CA ALA A 170 -13.11 1.05 -27.88
C ALA A 170 -12.07 1.60 -26.89
N THR A 171 -10.78 1.27 -27.07
CA THR A 171 -9.69 1.76 -26.22
C THR A 171 -9.53 3.27 -26.32
N VAL A 172 -9.58 3.84 -27.52
CA VAL A 172 -9.54 5.30 -27.73
C VAL A 172 -10.75 5.98 -27.08
N SER A 173 -11.94 5.41 -27.23
CA SER A 173 -13.15 5.95 -26.58
C SER A 173 -13.06 5.91 -25.05
N LEU A 174 -12.57 4.80 -24.48
CA LEU A 174 -12.32 4.67 -23.03
C LEU A 174 -11.26 5.67 -22.55
N GLN A 175 -10.25 5.95 -23.36
CA GLN A 175 -9.23 6.95 -23.07
C GLN A 175 -9.82 8.37 -23.08
N LEU A 176 -10.67 8.71 -24.06
CA LEU A 176 -11.38 9.99 -24.12
C LEU A 176 -12.35 10.16 -22.93
N LYS A 177 -12.98 9.07 -22.48
CA LYS A 177 -13.82 9.04 -21.26
C LYS A 177 -13.00 9.09 -19.97
N GLY A 178 -11.66 9.09 -20.05
CA GLY A 178 -10.76 9.15 -18.91
C GLY A 178 -10.69 7.89 -18.06
N LEU A 179 -11.19 6.75 -18.55
CA LEU A 179 -11.25 5.47 -17.85
C LEU A 179 -9.99 4.63 -18.02
N VAL A 180 -9.24 4.87 -19.09
CA VAL A 180 -8.00 4.17 -19.44
C VAL A 180 -6.92 5.20 -19.76
N LYS A 181 -5.68 4.92 -19.39
CA LYS A 181 -4.50 5.72 -19.73
C LYS A 181 -3.55 4.90 -20.58
N GLN A 182 -3.07 5.50 -21.68
CA GLN A 182 -2.02 4.94 -22.49
C GLN A 182 -0.65 5.22 -21.88
N LEU A 183 0.20 4.20 -21.84
CA LEU A 183 1.60 4.25 -21.47
C LEU A 183 2.48 4.07 -22.72
N ALA A 184 3.79 4.25 -22.57
CA ALA A 184 4.75 4.01 -23.65
C ALA A 184 4.69 2.55 -24.13
N GLY A 185 4.85 2.31 -25.44
CA GLY A 185 4.88 0.95 -26.01
C GLY A 185 3.51 0.32 -26.26
N ASN A 186 2.47 1.09 -26.56
CA ASN A 186 1.09 0.59 -26.77
C ASN A 186 0.50 -0.20 -25.60
N MET A 187 0.94 0.12 -24.41
CA MET A 187 0.39 -0.41 -23.17
C MET A 187 -0.73 0.49 -22.64
N PHE A 188 -1.74 -0.12 -22.07
CA PHE A 188 -2.89 0.58 -21.51
C PHE A 188 -3.14 0.11 -20.09
N VAL A 189 -3.52 1.03 -19.21
CA VAL A 189 -3.82 0.74 -17.81
C VAL A 189 -5.11 1.43 -17.42
N ARG A 190 -5.87 0.81 -16.55
CA ARG A 190 -7.06 1.39 -15.96
C ARG A 190 -6.71 2.64 -15.18
N ARG A 191 -7.41 3.74 -15.39
CA ARG A 191 -7.25 4.96 -14.62
C ARG A 191 -8.21 4.90 -13.43
N LEU A 192 -7.66 4.72 -12.23
CA LEU A 192 -8.41 5.00 -11.01
C LEU A 192 -8.69 6.51 -10.99
N ARG A 193 -9.95 6.92 -10.95
CA ARG A 193 -10.30 8.32 -10.72
C ARG A 193 -9.76 8.71 -9.35
N ALA A 194 -8.67 9.47 -9.33
CA ALA A 194 -8.37 10.32 -8.20
C ALA A 194 -9.17 11.61 -8.41
N ASP A 195 -10.02 11.96 -7.46
CA ASP A 195 -10.57 13.30 -7.33
C ASP A 195 -9.46 14.32 -7.10
#